data_39928ab18ebe5e1bc800277235193748
#
_entry.id   39928ab18ebe5e1bc800277235193748
#
_cell.length_a   1.000
_cell.length_b   1.000
_cell.length_c   1.000
_cell.angle_alpha   90.00
_cell.angle_beta   90.00
_cell.angle_gamma   90.00
#
_symmetry.space_group_name_H-M   'P 1'
#
loop_
_entity.id
_entity.type
_entity.pdbx_description
1 polymer ?
#
loop_
_entity_poly.entity_id
_entity_poly.type
_entity_poly.pdbx_seq_one_letter_code
_entity_poly.pdbx_strand_id
1 'polypeptide(L)'
;ILLNKEIIAIDQDPLGKAAERLVNTDTHQIFVRPLANGSHAVAILNTADKALPITADFAQLGLKGKYGVRDVWQHKDIARNAKRWKGTVASHETKVFILK
;
A
#
# COMPACT_ATOMS: atom_id res chain seq x y z
N ILE A 1 -5.88 19.99 -9.45
CA ILE A 1 -5.37 18.99 -8.49
C ILE A 1 -6.56 18.27 -7.89
N LEU A 2 -6.57 16.97 -8.01
CA LEU A 2 -7.59 16.15 -7.37
C LEU A 2 -7.17 15.88 -5.92
N LEU A 3 -8.05 16.26 -5.00
CA LEU A 3 -7.86 15.95 -3.58
C LEU A 3 -8.49 14.59 -3.29
N ASN A 4 -7.67 13.65 -2.83
CA ASN A 4 -8.16 12.35 -2.39
C ASN A 4 -8.26 12.36 -0.87
N LYS A 5 -9.48 12.37 -0.34
CA LYS A 5 -9.71 12.44 1.11
C LYS A 5 -9.14 11.25 1.85
N GLU A 6 -9.12 10.06 1.24
CA GLU A 6 -8.56 8.87 1.88
C GLU A 6 -7.04 8.97 2.00
N ILE A 7 -6.36 9.51 0.98
CA ILE A 7 -4.91 9.75 1.05
C ILE A 7 -4.59 10.79 2.11
N ILE A 8 -5.36 11.87 2.17
CA ILE A 8 -5.18 12.91 3.19
C ILE A 8 -5.38 12.32 4.58
N ALA A 9 -6.39 11.47 4.76
CA ALA A 9 -6.64 10.84 6.05
C ALA A 9 -5.47 9.96 6.49
N ILE A 10 -4.83 9.24 5.57
CA ILE A 10 -3.63 8.45 5.86
C ILE A 10 -2.49 9.37 6.30
N ASP A 11 -2.27 10.47 5.59
CA ASP A 11 -1.19 11.41 5.87
C ASP A 11 -1.37 12.09 7.24
N GLN A 12 -2.61 12.38 7.61
CA GLN A 12 -2.94 13.09 8.85
C GLN A 12 -3.40 12.15 9.98
N ASP A 13 -3.08 10.86 9.88
CA ASP A 13 -3.51 9.89 10.89
C ASP A 13 -3.01 10.28 12.29
N PRO A 14 -3.89 10.27 13.32
CA PRO A 14 -3.52 10.71 14.68
C PRO A 14 -2.46 9.84 15.35
N LEU A 15 -2.20 8.62 14.89
CA LEU A 15 -1.11 7.80 15.41
C LEU A 15 0.26 8.46 15.15
N GLY A 16 0.39 9.22 14.06
CA GLY A 16 1.58 10.02 13.77
C GLY A 16 2.84 9.22 13.46
N LYS A 17 2.73 7.94 13.18
CA LYS A 17 3.90 7.11 12.87
C LYS A 17 4.30 7.25 11.41
N ALA A 18 5.60 7.41 11.16
CA ALA A 18 6.12 7.45 9.80
C ALA A 18 5.99 6.10 9.11
N ALA A 19 5.88 6.11 7.78
CA ALA A 19 5.94 4.89 6.98
C ALA A 19 7.34 4.31 7.00
N GLU A 20 7.45 2.98 7.08
CA GLU A 20 8.71 2.27 6.97
C GLU A 20 8.84 1.69 5.57
N ARG A 21 10.02 1.86 4.97
CA ARG A 21 10.34 1.22 3.70
C ARG A 21 10.86 -0.18 3.98
N LEU A 22 10.00 -1.18 3.73
CA LEU A 22 10.30 -2.57 4.04
C LEU A 22 10.84 -3.35 2.84
N VAL A 23 10.59 -2.88 1.64
CA VAL A 23 11.15 -3.44 0.41
C VAL A 23 11.80 -2.33 -0.38
N ASN A 24 13.04 -2.55 -0.82
CA ASN A 24 13.80 -1.60 -1.62
C ASN A 24 14.66 -2.39 -2.59
N THR A 25 14.19 -2.51 -3.83
CA THR A 25 14.89 -3.20 -4.90
C THR A 25 15.20 -2.22 -6.04
N ASP A 26 15.91 -2.69 -7.07
CA ASP A 26 16.20 -1.87 -8.25
C ASP A 26 14.94 -1.51 -9.04
N THR A 27 13.84 -2.22 -8.83
CA THR A 27 12.62 -2.04 -9.61
C THR A 27 11.47 -1.44 -8.83
N HIS A 28 11.43 -1.63 -7.50
CA HIS A 28 10.30 -1.13 -6.71
C HIS A 28 10.61 -0.96 -5.24
N GLN A 29 9.75 -0.20 -4.57
CA GLN A 29 9.80 0.02 -3.15
C GLN A 29 8.42 -0.20 -2.55
N ILE A 30 8.35 -0.75 -1.33
CA ILE A 30 7.11 -0.94 -0.61
C ILE A 30 7.25 -0.32 0.78
N PHE A 31 6.28 0.53 1.13
CA PHE A 31 6.21 1.23 2.40
C PHE A 31 4.99 0.77 3.17
N VAL A 32 5.10 0.66 4.48
CA VAL A 32 3.98 0.34 5.38
C VAL A 32 3.91 1.36 6.50
N ARG A 33 2.70 1.83 6.78
CA ARG A 33 2.43 2.78 7.85
C ARG A 33 1.27 2.26 8.70
N PRO A 34 1.46 2.06 10.02
CA PRO A 34 0.34 1.70 10.89
C PRO A 34 -0.58 2.92 11.08
N LEU A 35 -1.88 2.65 11.16
CA LEU A 35 -2.90 3.68 11.37
C LEU A 35 -3.55 3.54 12.75
N ALA A 36 -4.12 4.63 13.25
CA ALA A 36 -4.66 4.69 14.62
C ALA A 36 -5.79 3.69 14.86
N ASN A 37 -6.56 3.31 13.83
CA ASN A 37 -7.67 2.38 13.96
C ASN A 37 -7.28 0.90 13.88
N GLY A 38 -5.97 0.60 13.89
CA GLY A 38 -5.46 -0.77 13.79
C GLY A 38 -5.27 -1.28 12.37
N SER A 39 -5.66 -0.52 11.35
CA SER A 39 -5.38 -0.87 9.97
C SER A 39 -3.97 -0.42 9.56
N HIS A 40 -3.56 -0.75 8.34
CA HIS A 40 -2.24 -0.40 7.82
C HIS A 40 -2.39 0.19 6.42
N ALA A 41 -1.63 1.24 6.13
CA ALA A 41 -1.51 1.77 4.78
C ALA A 41 -0.27 1.16 4.14
N VAL A 42 -0.41 0.69 2.90
CA VAL A 42 0.69 0.10 2.12
C VAL A 42 0.81 0.89 0.82
N ALA A 43 2.01 1.38 0.54
CA ALA A 43 2.31 2.08 -0.70
C ALA A 43 3.33 1.26 -1.51
N ILE A 44 3.03 1.04 -2.79
CA ILE A 44 3.88 0.28 -3.70
C ILE A 44 4.28 1.22 -4.84
N LEU A 45 5.58 1.51 -4.93
CA LEU A 45 6.15 2.41 -5.93
C LEU A 45 6.98 1.62 -6.92
N ASN A 46 6.63 1.72 -8.22
CA ASN A 46 7.46 1.19 -9.29
C ASN A 46 8.47 2.26 -9.73
N THR A 47 9.76 2.01 -9.49
CA THR A 47 10.83 2.94 -9.85
C THR A 47 11.48 2.62 -11.19
N ALA A 48 11.01 1.59 -11.89
CA ALA A 48 11.52 1.20 -13.19
C ALA A 48 10.90 2.04 -14.32
N ASP A 49 11.54 2.02 -15.48
CA ASP A 49 11.09 2.77 -16.66
C ASP A 49 10.01 2.03 -17.48
N LYS A 50 9.46 0.96 -16.93
CA LYS A 50 8.40 0.18 -17.58
C LYS A 50 7.44 -0.37 -16.54
N ALA A 51 6.22 -0.72 -16.96
CA ALA A 51 5.26 -1.39 -16.12
C ALA A 51 5.78 -2.79 -15.74
N LEU A 52 5.60 -3.17 -14.48
CA LEU A 52 6.09 -4.44 -13.96
C LEU A 52 5.02 -5.11 -13.10
N PRO A 53 4.96 -6.45 -13.11
CA PRO A 53 4.19 -7.18 -12.11
C PRO A 53 4.92 -7.10 -10.76
N ILE A 54 4.19 -6.71 -9.72
CA ILE A 54 4.74 -6.62 -8.36
C ILE A 54 3.82 -7.39 -7.43
N THR A 55 4.42 -8.18 -6.54
CA THR A 55 3.69 -8.89 -5.48
C THR A 55 4.09 -8.32 -4.14
N ALA A 56 3.11 -7.92 -3.34
CA ALA A 56 3.31 -7.52 -1.95
C ALA A 56 2.80 -8.65 -1.06
N ASP A 57 3.72 -9.42 -0.48
CA ASP A 57 3.40 -10.47 0.47
C ASP A 57 3.30 -9.84 1.86
N PHE A 58 2.11 -9.86 2.46
CA PHE A 58 1.87 -9.17 3.72
C PHE A 58 2.69 -9.74 4.87
N ALA A 59 2.94 -11.04 4.88
CA ALA A 59 3.78 -11.66 5.90
C ALA A 59 5.22 -11.13 5.84
N GLN A 60 5.76 -10.91 4.66
CA GLN A 60 7.09 -10.32 4.49
C GLN A 60 7.14 -8.86 4.93
N LEU A 61 5.98 -8.19 4.97
CA LEU A 61 5.87 -6.82 5.46
C LEU A 61 5.60 -6.76 6.98
N GLY A 62 5.67 -7.90 7.67
CA GLY A 62 5.38 -7.98 9.09
C GLY A 62 3.90 -7.98 9.43
N LEU A 63 3.03 -8.17 8.43
CA LEU A 63 1.59 -8.16 8.60
C LEU A 63 1.06 -9.57 8.54
N LYS A 64 0.82 -10.15 9.72
CA LYS A 64 0.38 -11.54 9.84
C LYS A 64 -1.14 -11.65 9.68
N GLY A 65 -1.58 -12.76 9.09
CA GLY A 65 -2.98 -13.06 8.93
C GLY A 65 -3.54 -12.66 7.57
N LYS A 66 -4.84 -12.49 7.53
CA LYS A 66 -5.58 -12.16 6.30
C LYS A 66 -6.19 -10.78 6.43
N TYR A 67 -6.21 -10.04 5.35
CA TYR A 67 -6.66 -8.65 5.35
C TYR A 67 -7.66 -8.40 4.22
N GLY A 68 -8.62 -7.52 4.48
CA GLY A 68 -9.34 -6.85 3.42
C GLY A 68 -8.42 -5.79 2.81
N VAL A 69 -8.46 -5.65 1.49
CA VAL A 69 -7.61 -4.70 0.76
C VAL A 69 -8.50 -3.67 0.11
N ARG A 70 -8.28 -2.39 0.44
CA ARG A 70 -8.98 -1.26 -0.16
C ARG A 70 -8.03 -0.43 -0.98
N ASP A 71 -8.35 -0.25 -2.27
CA ASP A 71 -7.61 0.64 -3.16
C ASP A 71 -8.10 2.07 -2.94
N VAL A 72 -7.25 2.92 -2.38
CA VAL A 72 -7.65 4.30 -2.06
C VAL A 72 -7.73 5.21 -3.28
N TRP A 73 -7.05 4.89 -4.38
CA TRP A 73 -7.19 5.64 -5.63
C TRP A 73 -8.54 5.37 -6.30
N GLN A 74 -9.02 4.11 -6.23
CA GLN A 74 -10.30 3.71 -6.80
C GLN A 74 -11.46 3.88 -5.82
N HIS A 75 -11.20 4.16 -4.54
CA HIS A 75 -12.19 4.20 -3.47
C HIS A 75 -13.00 2.90 -3.42
N LYS A 76 -12.31 1.76 -3.50
CA LYS A 76 -12.95 0.47 -3.70
C LYS A 76 -12.25 -0.63 -2.90
N ASP A 77 -13.05 -1.49 -2.25
CA ASP A 77 -12.56 -2.71 -1.64
C ASP A 77 -12.33 -3.74 -2.75
N ILE A 78 -11.09 -4.17 -2.93
CA ILE A 78 -10.70 -5.01 -4.07
C ILE A 78 -10.43 -6.46 -3.68
N ALA A 79 -10.27 -6.76 -2.39
CA ALA A 79 -10.02 -8.12 -1.93
C ALA A 79 -10.48 -8.30 -0.48
N ARG A 80 -10.77 -9.57 -0.11
CA ARG A 80 -11.11 -9.99 1.25
C ARG A 80 -10.24 -11.18 1.62
N ASN A 81 -9.89 -11.30 2.90
CA ASN A 81 -9.09 -12.42 3.41
C ASN A 81 -7.84 -12.67 2.59
N ALA A 82 -7.21 -11.60 2.12
CA ALA A 82 -6.01 -11.67 1.30
C ALA A 82 -4.76 -11.79 2.18
N LYS A 83 -3.79 -12.56 1.70
CA LYS A 83 -2.45 -12.66 2.31
C LYS A 83 -1.41 -11.91 1.50
N ARG A 84 -1.76 -11.46 0.33
CA ARG A 84 -0.87 -10.74 -0.59
C ARG A 84 -1.70 -9.90 -1.55
N TRP A 85 -1.05 -8.90 -2.10
CA TRP A 85 -1.54 -8.19 -3.28
C TRP A 85 -0.61 -8.47 -4.44
N LYS A 86 -1.16 -8.71 -5.62
CA LYS A 86 -0.40 -8.93 -6.84
C LYS A 86 -1.07 -8.18 -7.98
N GLY A 87 -0.27 -7.48 -8.75
CA GLY A 87 -0.79 -6.74 -9.90
C GLY A 87 0.31 -6.03 -10.67
N THR A 88 -0.08 -5.40 -11.77
CA THR A 88 0.83 -4.61 -12.59
C THR A 88 0.83 -3.16 -12.12
N VAL A 89 2.01 -2.62 -11.87
CA VAL A 89 2.20 -1.22 -11.50
C VAL A 89 2.90 -0.53 -12.66
N ALA A 90 2.32 0.56 -13.15
CA ALA A 90 2.88 1.33 -14.26
C ALA A 90 4.21 1.97 -13.86
N SER A 91 5.04 2.35 -14.84
CA SER A 91 6.30 3.04 -14.58
C SER A 91 6.06 4.28 -13.73
N HIS A 92 6.81 4.40 -12.63
CA HIS A 92 6.75 5.52 -11.68
C HIS A 92 5.37 5.73 -11.03
N GLU A 93 4.48 4.73 -11.14
CA GLU A 93 3.20 4.75 -10.44
C GLU A 93 3.36 4.34 -8.98
N THR A 94 2.58 4.97 -8.11
CA THR A 94 2.44 4.56 -6.72
C THR A 94 1.02 4.04 -6.50
N LYS A 95 0.90 2.80 -6.07
CA LYS A 95 -0.37 2.25 -5.61
C LYS A 95 -0.45 2.36 -4.10
N VAL A 96 -1.63 2.72 -3.59
CA VAL A 96 -1.85 2.86 -2.14
C VAL A 96 -3.07 2.04 -1.75
N PHE A 97 -2.89 1.22 -0.72
CA PHE A 97 -3.94 0.35 -0.19
C PHE A 97 -4.07 0.51 1.31
N ILE A 98 -5.28 0.27 1.82
CA ILE A 98 -5.50 0.09 3.25
C ILE A 98 -5.80 -1.38 3.50
N LEU A 99 -5.07 -1.97 4.44
CA LEU A 99 -5.27 -3.35 4.90
C LEU A 99 -6.00 -3.32 6.25
N LYS A 100 -7.15 -3.96 6.27
CA LYS A 100 -8.01 -3.99 7.47
C LYS A 100 -8.14 -5.39 8.03
#